data_339f915f3eb4ccd16f11d4ee56dc6624
#
_entry.id   339f915f3eb4ccd16f11d4ee56dc6624
#
_cell.length_a   1.000
_cell.length_b   1.000
_cell.length_c   1.000
_cell.angle_alpha   90.00
_cell.angle_beta   90.00
_cell.angle_gamma   90.00
#
_symmetry.space_group_name_H-M   'P 1'
#
loop_
_entity.id
_entity.type
_entity.pdbx_description
1 polymer ?
#
loop_
_entity_poly.entity_id
_entity_poly.type
_entity_poly.pdbx_seq_one_letter_code
_entity_poly.pdbx_strand_id
1 'polypeptide(L)'
;MTMTTWLRNAIILAAMVAASGLALALKPTIKVADAGPKINLDSMIPREFGEWREARFGSSQIVDPQQKELLDKIYNQTLSRTYVNPRGYAIMLSIAYGSDQSDGLQLHKPEVCYPAQGFQLQSRTVGTLDLPTGTIPATRLMTTLGSCSEPVTYWTVVGDRVVVGSIQKKLVEMRFGMGGKIPDGMLIRVSSIDGQAERAYALQNQFAESLVGAVAVEHRKRLTGISQDK
;
A
#
# COMPACT_ATOMS: atom_id res chain seq x y z
N MET A 1 -50.51 19.45 16.91
CA MET A 1 -49.13 19.01 17.26
C MET A 1 -48.95 19.33 18.74
N THR A 2 -48.83 18.30 19.59
CA THR A 2 -48.71 18.49 21.05
C THR A 2 -47.35 19.09 21.38
N MET A 3 -47.28 19.91 22.44
CA MET A 3 -46.07 20.57 22.96
C MET A 3 -44.91 19.57 23.13
N THR A 4 -45.18 18.30 23.46
CA THR A 4 -44.25 17.20 23.58
C THR A 4 -43.59 16.80 22.25
N THR A 5 -44.30 16.80 21.14
CA THR A 5 -43.74 16.48 19.80
C THR A 5 -42.82 17.62 19.30
N TRP A 6 -43.20 18.85 19.54
CA TRP A 6 -42.36 20.01 19.19
C TRP A 6 -41.03 20.01 19.98
N LEU A 7 -41.07 19.81 21.29
CA LEU A 7 -39.91 19.73 22.13
C LEU A 7 -38.92 18.59 21.70
N ARG A 8 -39.50 17.41 21.43
CA ARG A 8 -38.70 16.27 20.89
C ARG A 8 -38.03 16.61 19.58
N ASN A 9 -38.73 17.22 18.65
CA ASN A 9 -38.17 17.59 17.35
C ASN A 9 -37.08 18.70 17.49
N ALA A 10 -37.25 19.65 18.39
CA ALA A 10 -36.25 20.66 18.70
C ALA A 10 -34.97 20.06 19.29
N ILE A 11 -35.10 19.08 20.21
CA ILE A 11 -33.95 18.35 20.78
C ILE A 11 -33.21 17.58 19.69
N ILE A 12 -33.93 16.88 18.82
CA ILE A 12 -33.32 16.13 17.72
C ILE A 12 -32.57 17.07 16.76
N LEU A 13 -33.18 18.19 16.39
CA LEU A 13 -32.53 19.19 15.56
C LEU A 13 -31.25 19.75 16.20
N ALA A 14 -31.34 20.11 17.47
CA ALA A 14 -30.19 20.60 18.22
C ALA A 14 -29.05 19.56 18.29
N ALA A 15 -29.39 18.29 18.54
CA ALA A 15 -28.43 17.19 18.55
C ALA A 15 -27.79 16.98 17.15
N MET A 16 -28.57 17.06 16.07
CA MET A 16 -28.05 16.97 14.70
C MET A 16 -27.09 18.11 14.37
N VAL A 17 -27.45 19.34 14.70
CA VAL A 17 -26.58 20.53 14.49
C VAL A 17 -25.31 20.39 15.31
N ALA A 18 -25.42 20.00 16.58
CA ALA A 18 -24.26 19.80 17.45
C ALA A 18 -23.33 18.67 16.92
N ALA A 19 -23.91 17.55 16.49
CA ALA A 19 -23.13 16.45 15.89
C ALA A 19 -22.44 16.85 14.59
N SER A 20 -23.12 17.60 13.73
CA SER A 20 -22.53 18.11 12.49
C SER A 20 -21.42 19.11 12.76
N GLY A 21 -21.60 20.03 13.68
CA GLY A 21 -20.56 20.98 14.13
C GLY A 21 -19.34 20.27 14.71
N LEU A 22 -19.58 19.25 15.57
CA LEU A 22 -18.52 18.45 16.16
C LEU A 22 -17.75 17.65 15.09
N ALA A 23 -18.45 17.07 14.11
CA ALA A 23 -17.82 16.33 13.02
C ALA A 23 -16.91 17.23 12.16
N LEU A 24 -17.32 18.46 11.90
CA LEU A 24 -16.49 19.44 11.19
C LEU A 24 -15.28 19.89 12.02
N ALA A 25 -15.48 20.14 13.34
CA ALA A 25 -14.41 20.56 14.23
C ALA A 25 -13.36 19.47 14.49
N LEU A 26 -13.77 18.21 14.48
CA LEU A 26 -12.89 17.05 14.71
C LEU A 26 -12.32 16.46 13.40
N LYS A 27 -12.63 17.05 12.25
CA LYS A 27 -12.09 16.57 10.96
C LYS A 27 -10.56 16.67 10.98
N PRO A 28 -9.83 15.54 10.74
CA PRO A 28 -8.37 15.56 10.66
C PRO A 28 -7.90 16.45 9.52
N THR A 29 -6.86 17.26 9.75
CA THR A 29 -6.31 18.18 8.75
C THR A 29 -4.79 18.09 8.61
N ILE A 30 -4.09 17.49 9.58
CA ILE A 30 -2.63 17.44 9.62
C ILE A 30 -2.17 16.14 8.93
N LYS A 31 -1.54 16.27 7.76
CA LYS A 31 -0.94 15.12 7.09
C LYS A 31 0.37 14.71 7.78
N VAL A 32 0.47 13.43 8.14
CA VAL A 32 1.71 12.86 8.73
C VAL A 32 2.88 13.00 7.75
N ALA A 33 2.61 12.92 6.45
CA ALA A 33 3.59 13.08 5.39
C ALA A 33 4.30 14.44 5.40
N ASP A 34 3.64 15.49 5.89
CA ASP A 34 4.20 16.85 5.93
C ASP A 34 5.07 17.10 7.16
N ALA A 35 4.96 16.25 8.19
CA ALA A 35 5.70 16.38 9.45
C ALA A 35 7.09 15.73 9.44
N GLY A 36 7.46 15.02 8.37
CA GLY A 36 8.72 14.28 8.25
C GLY A 36 9.48 14.59 6.96
N PRO A 37 10.67 13.98 6.79
CA PRO A 37 11.42 14.13 5.55
C PRO A 37 10.60 13.62 4.37
N LYS A 38 10.62 14.38 3.27
CA LYS A 38 9.90 14.01 2.04
C LYS A 38 10.43 12.68 1.50
N ILE A 39 9.54 11.77 1.22
CA ILE A 39 9.87 10.51 0.58
C ILE A 39 10.27 10.78 -0.87
N ASN A 40 11.36 10.13 -1.29
CA ASN A 40 11.74 10.02 -2.70
C ASN A 40 12.01 8.52 -2.97
N LEU A 41 11.05 7.86 -3.62
CA LEU A 41 11.11 6.43 -3.90
C LEU A 41 12.31 6.06 -4.78
N ASP A 42 12.70 6.92 -5.74
CA ASP A 42 13.78 6.62 -6.67
C ASP A 42 15.13 6.54 -5.95
N SER A 43 15.39 7.41 -4.98
CA SER A 43 16.61 7.40 -4.15
C SER A 43 16.55 6.43 -2.98
N MET A 44 15.34 6.17 -2.45
CA MET A 44 15.14 5.28 -1.31
C MET A 44 15.34 3.79 -1.67
N ILE A 45 14.94 3.41 -2.87
CA ILE A 45 14.98 2.01 -3.34
C ILE A 45 16.26 1.79 -4.14
N PRO A 46 17.19 0.94 -3.66
CA PRO A 46 18.45 0.71 -4.34
C PRO A 46 18.24 0.00 -5.69
N ARG A 47 19.11 0.33 -6.66
CA ARG A 47 19.09 -0.31 -7.99
C ARG A 47 19.79 -1.67 -8.01
N GLU A 48 20.64 -1.92 -7.02
CA GLU A 48 21.34 -3.19 -6.82
C GLU A 48 21.36 -3.54 -5.33
N PHE A 49 21.06 -4.80 -4.99
CA PHE A 49 21.15 -5.31 -3.62
C PHE A 49 21.14 -6.84 -3.61
N GLY A 50 21.93 -7.44 -2.73
CA GLY A 50 22.13 -8.87 -2.70
C GLY A 50 22.53 -9.42 -4.08
N GLU A 51 21.77 -10.38 -4.58
CA GLU A 51 21.96 -10.93 -5.93
C GLU A 51 21.10 -10.21 -7.02
N TRP A 52 20.32 -9.18 -6.65
CA TRP A 52 19.36 -8.52 -7.53
C TRP A 52 19.93 -7.25 -8.13
N ARG A 53 19.77 -7.08 -9.43
CA ARG A 53 20.17 -5.88 -10.17
C ARG A 53 19.03 -5.38 -11.04
N GLU A 54 18.83 -4.07 -11.07
CA GLU A 54 17.82 -3.46 -11.95
C GLU A 54 18.13 -3.79 -13.41
N ALA A 55 17.16 -4.33 -14.13
CA ALA A 55 17.30 -4.60 -15.55
C ALA A 55 17.37 -3.27 -16.33
N ARG A 56 18.43 -3.07 -17.10
CA ARG A 56 18.64 -1.86 -17.90
C ARG A 56 17.74 -1.80 -19.14
N PHE A 57 17.11 -2.90 -19.52
CA PHE A 57 16.22 -2.96 -20.69
C PHE A 57 14.78 -2.85 -20.21
N GLY A 58 14.13 -1.78 -20.67
CA GLY A 58 12.80 -1.36 -20.31
C GLY A 58 11.79 -2.48 -20.17
N SER A 59 11.45 -2.81 -18.96
CA SER A 59 10.08 -3.21 -18.69
C SER A 59 9.24 -1.94 -18.77
N SER A 60 9.07 -1.40 -19.96
CA SER A 60 7.91 -0.59 -20.23
C SER A 60 6.72 -1.56 -20.12
N GLN A 61 6.22 -1.81 -18.91
CA GLN A 61 4.77 -1.96 -18.84
C GLN A 61 4.27 -0.76 -19.62
N ILE A 62 3.67 -1.01 -20.75
CA ILE A 62 2.92 0.00 -21.49
C ILE A 62 1.75 0.32 -20.56
N VAL A 63 2.03 1.22 -19.61
CA VAL A 63 0.97 1.76 -18.76
C VAL A 63 0.13 2.58 -19.71
N ASP A 64 -1.10 2.18 -19.90
CA ASP A 64 -2.09 2.95 -20.65
C ASP A 64 -2.00 4.41 -20.17
N PRO A 65 -1.82 5.41 -21.04
CA PRO A 65 -1.73 6.82 -20.65
C PRO A 65 -2.87 7.28 -19.74
N GLN A 66 -4.08 6.76 -19.93
CA GLN A 66 -5.25 7.05 -19.08
C GLN A 66 -5.08 6.45 -17.68
N GLN A 67 -4.49 5.25 -17.59
CA GLN A 67 -4.20 4.61 -16.31
C GLN A 67 -3.10 5.36 -15.55
N LYS A 68 -2.08 5.85 -16.25
CA LYS A 68 -1.03 6.68 -15.66
C LYS A 68 -1.60 7.96 -15.08
N GLU A 69 -2.46 8.67 -15.82
CA GLU A 69 -3.11 9.90 -15.34
C GLU A 69 -3.98 9.67 -14.10
N LEU A 70 -4.65 8.52 -14.01
CA LEU A 70 -5.42 8.11 -12.81
C LEU A 70 -4.49 7.84 -11.63
N LEU A 71 -3.38 7.15 -11.86
CA LEU A 71 -2.38 6.86 -10.82
C LEU A 71 -1.73 8.14 -10.31
N ASP A 72 -1.39 9.07 -11.19
CA ASP A 72 -0.79 10.36 -10.84
C ASP A 72 -1.75 11.28 -10.03
N LYS A 73 -3.08 11.07 -10.16
CA LYS A 73 -4.08 11.78 -9.34
C LYS A 73 -4.22 11.19 -7.92
N ILE A 74 -3.97 9.89 -7.76
CA ILE A 74 -4.20 9.16 -6.50
C ILE A 74 -2.91 9.07 -5.69
N TYR A 75 -1.77 8.90 -6.37
CA TYR A 75 -0.48 8.68 -5.73
C TYR A 75 0.44 9.87 -5.90
N ASN A 76 1.12 10.24 -4.82
CA ASN A 76 2.14 11.28 -4.85
C ASN A 76 3.40 10.80 -5.56
N GLN A 77 3.72 9.52 -5.43
CA GLN A 77 4.86 8.89 -6.09
C GLN A 77 4.55 7.44 -6.42
N THR A 78 5.01 7.01 -7.57
CA THR A 78 5.02 5.59 -7.96
C THR A 78 6.43 5.20 -8.42
N LEU A 79 6.84 3.98 -8.10
CA LEU A 79 8.07 3.37 -8.58
C LEU A 79 7.74 2.03 -9.22
N SER A 80 8.24 1.78 -10.42
CA SER A 80 8.17 0.48 -11.08
C SER A 80 9.54 0.12 -11.62
N ARG A 81 10.11 -1.01 -11.14
CA ARG A 81 11.41 -1.51 -11.56
C ARG A 81 11.37 -3.02 -11.71
N THR A 82 12.10 -3.54 -12.68
CA THR A 82 12.36 -4.97 -12.80
C THR A 82 13.78 -5.27 -12.37
N TYR A 83 13.92 -6.27 -11.51
CA TYR A 83 15.21 -6.76 -11.05
C TYR A 83 15.43 -8.17 -11.55
N VAL A 84 16.68 -8.49 -11.87
CA VAL A 84 17.07 -9.82 -12.36
C VAL A 84 18.21 -10.34 -11.49
N ASN A 85 18.14 -11.62 -11.13
CA ASN A 85 19.22 -12.31 -10.45
C ASN A 85 20.21 -12.99 -11.44
N PRO A 86 21.36 -13.51 -10.98
CA PRO A 86 22.35 -14.16 -11.88
C PRO A 86 21.82 -15.38 -12.64
N ARG A 87 20.72 -15.97 -12.17
CA ARG A 87 20.04 -17.10 -12.84
C ARG A 87 19.04 -16.66 -13.92
N GLY A 88 18.92 -15.34 -14.16
CA GLY A 88 17.99 -14.77 -15.13
C GLY A 88 16.54 -14.71 -14.65
N TYR A 89 16.27 -14.97 -13.37
CA TYR A 89 14.92 -14.83 -12.83
C TYR A 89 14.57 -13.36 -12.62
N ALA A 90 13.46 -12.94 -13.20
CA ALA A 90 13.01 -11.55 -13.16
C ALA A 90 11.92 -11.34 -12.10
N ILE A 91 12.06 -10.30 -11.28
CA ILE A 91 11.06 -9.82 -10.32
C ILE A 91 10.69 -8.37 -10.65
N MET A 92 9.41 -8.13 -10.72
CA MET A 92 8.83 -6.80 -10.89
C MET A 92 8.47 -6.22 -9.52
N LEU A 93 9.10 -5.11 -9.14
CA LEU A 93 8.78 -4.33 -7.96
C LEU A 93 7.94 -3.13 -8.37
N SER A 94 6.80 -2.95 -7.72
CA SER A 94 5.98 -1.75 -7.85
C SER A 94 5.68 -1.20 -6.46
N ILE A 95 5.93 0.09 -6.26
CA ILE A 95 5.63 0.80 -5.02
C ILE A 95 4.76 2.00 -5.37
N ALA A 96 3.64 2.14 -4.67
CA ALA A 96 2.76 3.29 -4.76
C ALA A 96 2.68 3.97 -3.39
N TYR A 97 2.99 5.27 -3.35
CA TYR A 97 2.97 6.08 -2.14
C TYR A 97 1.93 7.19 -2.26
N GLY A 98 1.05 7.26 -1.27
CA GLY A 98 0.08 8.33 -1.10
C GLY A 98 0.29 9.05 0.24
N SER A 99 0.51 10.36 0.19
CA SER A 99 0.71 11.19 1.39
C SER A 99 -0.57 11.41 2.20
N ASP A 100 -1.70 10.98 1.68
CA ASP A 100 -3.02 11.21 2.23
C ASP A 100 -3.89 9.96 1.99
N GLN A 101 -4.36 9.33 3.07
CA GLN A 101 -5.24 8.16 3.01
C GLN A 101 -6.69 8.51 3.34
N SER A 102 -7.08 9.78 3.25
CA SER A 102 -8.48 10.20 3.35
C SER A 102 -9.34 9.64 2.20
N ASP A 103 -10.65 9.67 2.37
CA ASP A 103 -11.60 9.14 1.39
C ASP A 103 -11.36 9.73 -0.01
N GLY A 104 -11.21 8.85 -1.00
CA GLY A 104 -10.93 9.20 -2.41
C GLY A 104 -9.46 9.11 -2.84
N LEU A 105 -8.50 9.11 -1.92
CA LEU A 105 -7.07 9.00 -2.21
C LEU A 105 -6.46 7.69 -1.68
N GLN A 106 -7.28 6.67 -1.52
CA GLN A 106 -6.88 5.40 -0.92
C GLN A 106 -6.08 4.53 -1.88
N LEU A 107 -5.09 3.83 -1.33
CA LEU A 107 -4.32 2.81 -2.05
C LEU A 107 -5.24 1.72 -2.64
N HIS A 108 -5.20 1.53 -3.96
CA HIS A 108 -5.94 0.49 -4.65
C HIS A 108 -5.20 -0.84 -4.57
N LYS A 109 -5.88 -1.86 -4.07
CA LYS A 109 -5.31 -3.19 -3.93
C LYS A 109 -5.20 -3.92 -5.28
N PRO A 110 -4.17 -4.77 -5.46
CA PRO A 110 -3.99 -5.56 -6.68
C PRO A 110 -5.22 -6.40 -7.06
N GLU A 111 -5.96 -6.96 -6.09
CA GLU A 111 -7.18 -7.73 -6.38
C GLU A 111 -8.30 -6.93 -7.07
N VAL A 112 -8.20 -5.60 -7.09
CA VAL A 112 -9.12 -4.73 -7.85
C VAL A 112 -8.49 -4.33 -9.19
N CYS A 113 -7.19 -3.99 -9.19
CA CYS A 113 -6.51 -3.49 -10.38
C CYS A 113 -6.23 -4.58 -11.41
N TYR A 114 -5.87 -5.80 -11.00
CA TYR A 114 -5.55 -6.90 -11.91
C TYR A 114 -6.77 -7.32 -12.76
N PRO A 115 -7.97 -7.57 -12.18
CA PRO A 115 -9.16 -7.86 -12.97
C PRO A 115 -9.53 -6.73 -13.94
N ALA A 116 -9.36 -5.46 -13.54
CA ALA A 116 -9.60 -4.31 -14.42
C ALA A 116 -8.65 -4.27 -15.63
N GLN A 117 -7.49 -4.92 -15.53
CA GLN A 117 -6.51 -5.09 -16.61
C GLN A 117 -6.69 -6.39 -17.41
N GLY A 118 -7.76 -7.15 -17.15
CA GLY A 118 -8.07 -8.41 -17.83
C GLY A 118 -7.45 -9.66 -17.21
N PHE A 119 -6.73 -9.54 -16.09
CA PHE A 119 -6.23 -10.70 -15.36
C PHE A 119 -7.35 -11.43 -14.64
N GLN A 120 -7.25 -12.74 -14.59
CA GLN A 120 -8.11 -13.58 -13.78
C GLN A 120 -7.43 -13.86 -12.44
N LEU A 121 -8.13 -13.57 -11.35
CA LEU A 121 -7.68 -13.91 -10.00
C LEU A 121 -8.03 -15.37 -9.69
N GLN A 122 -7.02 -16.23 -9.60
CA GLN A 122 -7.20 -17.67 -9.34
C GLN A 122 -7.28 -17.97 -7.83
N SER A 123 -6.44 -17.31 -7.04
CA SER A 123 -6.44 -17.47 -5.59
C SER A 123 -5.95 -16.22 -4.86
N ARG A 124 -6.40 -16.09 -3.61
CA ARG A 124 -5.94 -15.08 -2.67
C ARG A 124 -5.72 -15.71 -1.30
N THR A 125 -4.52 -15.59 -0.78
CA THR A 125 -4.16 -16.07 0.56
C THR A 125 -3.45 -14.97 1.35
N VAL A 126 -3.52 -15.05 2.67
CA VAL A 126 -2.74 -14.20 3.57
C VAL A 126 -1.68 -15.07 4.21
N GLY A 127 -0.44 -14.63 4.10
CA GLY A 127 0.72 -15.27 4.70
C GLY A 127 1.59 -14.25 5.42
N THR A 128 2.82 -14.61 5.66
CA THR A 128 3.83 -13.77 6.30
C THR A 128 5.05 -13.57 5.41
N LEU A 129 5.74 -12.44 5.63
CA LEU A 129 7.08 -12.16 5.14
C LEU A 129 7.99 -11.99 6.34
N ASP A 130 9.07 -12.76 6.36
CA ASP A 130 10.13 -12.58 7.35
C ASP A 130 11.16 -11.59 6.80
N LEU A 131 11.26 -10.44 7.45
CA LEU A 131 12.09 -9.33 7.03
C LEU A 131 13.13 -9.01 8.11
N PRO A 132 14.23 -8.33 7.81
CA PRO A 132 15.23 -7.95 8.81
C PRO A 132 14.68 -7.10 9.95
N THR A 133 13.54 -6.46 9.75
CA THR A 133 12.83 -5.65 10.75
C THR A 133 11.85 -6.45 11.61
N GLY A 134 11.57 -7.71 11.25
CA GLY A 134 10.55 -8.58 11.86
C GLY A 134 9.57 -9.12 10.84
N THR A 135 8.70 -10.02 11.30
CA THR A 135 7.68 -10.67 10.47
C THR A 135 6.48 -9.76 10.27
N ILE A 136 6.06 -9.60 9.02
CA ILE A 136 4.86 -8.83 8.65
C ILE A 136 3.85 -9.69 7.91
N PRO A 137 2.54 -9.40 8.00
CA PRO A 137 1.55 -10.04 7.14
C PRO A 137 1.65 -9.52 5.70
N ALA A 138 1.47 -10.43 4.73
CA ALA A 138 1.40 -10.11 3.32
C ALA A 138 0.28 -10.90 2.63
N THR A 139 -0.26 -10.35 1.55
CA THR A 139 -1.24 -11.03 0.70
C THR A 139 -0.54 -11.59 -0.52
N ARG A 140 -0.87 -12.84 -0.85
CA ARG A 140 -0.43 -13.53 -2.05
C ARG A 140 -1.61 -13.75 -2.98
N LEU A 141 -1.41 -13.42 -4.25
CA LEU A 141 -2.38 -13.63 -5.31
C LEU A 141 -1.75 -14.53 -6.37
N MET A 142 -2.54 -15.46 -6.88
CA MET A 142 -2.24 -16.13 -8.13
C MET A 142 -3.12 -15.51 -9.20
N THR A 143 -2.53 -14.90 -10.22
CA THR A 143 -3.24 -14.26 -11.32
C THR A 143 -2.79 -14.84 -12.66
N THR A 144 -3.69 -14.82 -13.65
CA THR A 144 -3.41 -15.30 -15.00
C THR A 144 -3.94 -14.33 -16.04
N LEU A 145 -3.19 -14.16 -17.14
CA LEU A 145 -3.60 -13.44 -18.34
C LEU A 145 -3.24 -14.27 -19.56
N GLY A 146 -4.25 -14.86 -20.19
CA GLY A 146 -4.02 -15.85 -21.26
C GLY A 146 -3.22 -17.04 -20.73
N SER A 147 -2.07 -17.34 -21.34
CA SER A 147 -1.16 -18.40 -20.91
C SER A 147 -0.13 -17.96 -19.85
N CYS A 148 -0.10 -16.68 -19.52
CA CYS A 148 0.84 -16.14 -18.55
C CYS A 148 0.28 -16.25 -17.14
N SER A 149 1.08 -16.83 -16.23
CA SER A 149 0.80 -16.90 -14.80
C SER A 149 1.68 -15.88 -14.08
N GLU A 150 1.07 -15.02 -13.26
CA GLU A 150 1.76 -14.01 -12.47
C GLU A 150 1.40 -14.16 -11.00
N PRO A 151 2.19 -14.90 -10.21
CA PRO A 151 2.15 -14.86 -8.75
C PRO A 151 2.57 -13.49 -8.23
N VAL A 152 1.79 -12.96 -7.28
CA VAL A 152 1.98 -11.63 -6.71
C VAL A 152 2.01 -11.73 -5.20
N THR A 153 3.01 -11.11 -4.57
CA THR A 153 3.05 -10.84 -3.13
C THR A 153 2.98 -9.35 -2.91
N TYR A 154 2.06 -8.90 -2.05
CA TYR A 154 1.98 -7.49 -1.72
C TYR A 154 1.63 -7.26 -0.25
N TRP A 155 2.03 -6.10 0.27
CA TRP A 155 1.60 -5.62 1.57
C TRP A 155 1.36 -4.11 1.52
N THR A 156 0.61 -3.64 2.49
CA THR A 156 0.23 -2.23 2.58
C THR A 156 0.60 -1.70 3.95
N VAL A 157 1.34 -0.60 3.98
CA VAL A 157 1.64 0.15 5.21
C VAL A 157 0.75 1.38 5.24
N VAL A 158 0.08 1.63 6.36
CA VAL A 158 -0.69 2.86 6.61
C VAL A 158 -0.17 3.48 7.89
N GLY A 159 0.38 4.67 7.78
CA GLY A 159 1.08 5.35 8.86
C GLY A 159 2.25 4.51 9.40
N ASP A 160 2.07 3.90 10.55
CA ASP A 160 3.09 3.13 11.27
C ASP A 160 2.80 1.62 11.33
N ARG A 161 1.86 1.09 10.53
CA ARG A 161 1.46 -0.33 10.61
C ARG A 161 1.18 -0.95 9.26
N VAL A 162 1.51 -2.24 9.14
CA VAL A 162 1.03 -3.07 8.03
C VAL A 162 -0.43 -3.43 8.25
N VAL A 163 -1.23 -3.30 7.21
CA VAL A 163 -2.67 -3.61 7.23
C VAL A 163 -3.01 -4.59 6.11
N VAL A 164 -3.77 -5.63 6.42
CA VAL A 164 -4.20 -6.64 5.44
C VAL A 164 -5.65 -6.44 5.02
N GLY A 165 -6.52 -6.08 5.96
CA GLY A 165 -7.95 -5.96 5.73
C GLY A 165 -8.47 -4.53 5.85
N SER A 166 -9.66 -4.29 5.32
CA SER A 166 -10.31 -2.97 5.38
C SER A 166 -10.61 -2.53 6.82
N ILE A 167 -10.94 -3.48 7.71
CA ILE A 167 -11.21 -3.19 9.12
C ILE A 167 -9.93 -2.71 9.83
N GLN A 168 -8.80 -3.41 9.65
CA GLN A 168 -7.53 -3.01 10.24
C GLN A 168 -7.10 -1.62 9.74
N LYS A 169 -7.23 -1.39 8.43
CA LYS A 169 -6.98 -0.08 7.82
C LYS A 169 -7.81 1.00 8.51
N LYS A 170 -9.13 0.78 8.62
CA LYS A 170 -10.05 1.75 9.23
C LYS A 170 -9.72 2.03 10.70
N LEU A 171 -9.32 1.03 11.46
CA LEU A 171 -8.89 1.21 12.85
C LEU A 171 -7.62 2.07 12.96
N VAL A 172 -6.66 1.88 12.05
CA VAL A 172 -5.46 2.72 11.99
C VAL A 172 -5.82 4.15 11.63
N GLU A 173 -6.64 4.36 10.60
CA GLU A 173 -7.13 5.69 10.20
C GLU A 173 -7.85 6.40 11.35
N MET A 174 -8.74 5.70 12.07
CA MET A 174 -9.44 6.25 13.24
C MET A 174 -8.48 6.66 14.36
N ARG A 175 -7.45 5.83 14.64
CA ARG A 175 -6.44 6.16 15.65
C ARG A 175 -5.69 7.46 15.30
N PHE A 176 -5.31 7.62 14.04
CA PHE A 176 -4.69 8.86 13.57
C PHE A 176 -5.67 10.02 13.60
N GLY A 177 -6.92 9.79 13.17
CA GLY A 177 -7.99 10.80 13.12
C GLY A 177 -8.33 11.36 14.48
N MET A 178 -8.37 10.54 15.53
CA MET A 178 -8.56 11.01 16.92
C MET A 178 -7.45 11.96 17.38
N GLY A 179 -6.26 11.88 16.77
CA GLY A 179 -5.17 12.83 16.99
C GLY A 179 -5.14 13.99 15.99
N GLY A 180 -6.21 14.22 15.23
CA GLY A 180 -6.29 15.29 14.21
C GLY A 180 -5.40 15.05 12.99
N LYS A 181 -4.86 13.83 12.83
CA LYS A 181 -3.87 13.48 11.80
C LYS A 181 -4.46 12.62 10.69
N ILE A 182 -3.94 12.79 9.49
CA ILE A 182 -4.21 11.95 8.31
C ILE A 182 -2.95 11.11 8.05
N PRO A 183 -3.02 9.76 8.10
CA PRO A 183 -1.86 8.93 7.83
C PRO A 183 -1.52 8.94 6.33
N ASP A 184 -0.25 8.73 6.02
CA ASP A 184 0.20 8.36 4.69
C ASP A 184 0.02 6.85 4.45
N GLY A 185 0.22 6.41 3.22
CA GLY A 185 0.12 5.00 2.88
C GLY A 185 1.11 4.60 1.80
N MET A 186 1.57 3.36 1.87
CA MET A 186 2.45 2.76 0.89
C MET A 186 2.00 1.34 0.58
N LEU A 187 1.84 1.04 -0.71
CA LEU A 187 1.58 -0.31 -1.20
C LEU A 187 2.85 -0.79 -1.89
N ILE A 188 3.38 -1.90 -1.44
CA ILE A 188 4.54 -2.56 -2.04
C ILE A 188 4.06 -3.87 -2.67
N ARG A 189 4.34 -4.03 -3.96
CA ARG A 189 3.98 -5.20 -4.74
C ARG A 189 5.23 -5.80 -5.38
N VAL A 190 5.41 -7.08 -5.21
CA VAL A 190 6.46 -7.90 -5.81
C VAL A 190 5.79 -9.00 -6.63
N SER A 191 6.11 -9.11 -7.91
CA SER A 191 5.53 -10.13 -8.78
C SER A 191 6.56 -10.70 -9.76
N SER A 192 6.24 -11.83 -10.34
CA SER A 192 7.09 -12.51 -11.32
C SER A 192 6.23 -13.33 -12.27
N ILE A 193 6.67 -13.51 -13.51
CA ILE A 193 6.01 -14.42 -14.45
C ILE A 193 6.53 -15.83 -14.17
N ASP A 194 5.68 -16.68 -13.58
CA ASP A 194 6.07 -18.04 -13.20
C ASP A 194 4.83 -18.96 -13.08
N GLY A 195 4.87 -20.09 -13.74
CA GLY A 195 3.82 -21.11 -13.62
C GLY A 195 3.86 -21.90 -12.30
N GLN A 196 4.94 -21.77 -11.51
CA GLN A 196 5.11 -22.46 -10.23
C GLN A 196 4.98 -21.46 -9.05
N ALA A 197 3.77 -21.33 -8.52
CA ALA A 197 3.44 -20.34 -7.49
C ALA A 197 4.34 -20.41 -6.25
N GLU A 198 4.59 -21.62 -5.72
CA GLU A 198 5.40 -21.81 -4.52
C GLU A 198 6.85 -21.35 -4.71
N ARG A 199 7.44 -21.68 -5.87
CA ARG A 199 8.78 -21.19 -6.23
C ARG A 199 8.82 -19.68 -6.33
N ALA A 200 7.82 -19.09 -6.98
CA ALA A 200 7.72 -17.64 -7.13
C ALA A 200 7.61 -16.96 -5.78
N TYR A 201 6.73 -17.42 -4.89
CA TYR A 201 6.58 -16.83 -3.56
C TYR A 201 7.84 -16.96 -2.71
N ALA A 202 8.57 -18.08 -2.81
CA ALA A 202 9.84 -18.24 -2.11
C ALA A 202 10.88 -17.20 -2.59
N LEU A 203 11.01 -17.01 -3.89
CA LEU A 203 11.92 -16.01 -4.48
C LEU A 203 11.49 -14.57 -4.17
N GLN A 204 10.20 -14.29 -4.18
CA GLN A 204 9.64 -12.99 -3.80
C GLN A 204 9.91 -12.67 -2.31
N ASN A 205 9.86 -13.68 -1.42
CA ASN A 205 10.23 -13.51 -0.01
C ASN A 205 11.72 -13.15 0.13
N GLN A 206 12.62 -13.89 -0.52
CA GLN A 206 14.06 -13.61 -0.51
C GLN A 206 14.38 -12.22 -1.10
N PHE A 207 13.67 -11.83 -2.15
CA PHE A 207 13.77 -10.49 -2.73
C PHE A 207 13.36 -9.41 -1.73
N ALA A 208 12.19 -9.57 -1.09
CA ALA A 208 11.67 -8.60 -0.12
C ALA A 208 12.60 -8.46 1.09
N GLU A 209 13.12 -9.58 1.61
CA GLU A 209 14.10 -9.61 2.69
C GLU A 209 15.37 -8.83 2.31
N SER A 210 15.95 -9.15 1.15
CA SER A 210 17.17 -8.49 0.64
C SER A 210 16.94 -7.01 0.38
N LEU A 211 15.79 -6.63 -0.18
CA LEU A 211 15.42 -5.24 -0.44
C LEU A 211 15.36 -4.44 0.86
N VAL A 212 14.60 -4.92 1.85
CA VAL A 212 14.44 -4.22 3.14
C VAL A 212 15.78 -4.14 3.87
N GLY A 213 16.62 -5.18 3.78
CA GLY A 213 17.97 -5.18 4.36
C GLY A 213 18.88 -4.11 3.74
N ALA A 214 18.73 -3.85 2.44
CA ALA A 214 19.54 -2.89 1.70
C ALA A 214 19.05 -1.43 1.78
N VAL A 215 17.78 -1.22 2.11
CA VAL A 215 17.24 0.13 2.32
C VAL A 215 17.80 0.73 3.61
N ALA A 216 18.12 2.04 3.59
CA ALA A 216 18.63 2.77 4.74
C ALA A 216 17.68 2.65 5.95
N VAL A 217 18.26 2.53 7.15
CA VAL A 217 17.52 2.19 8.40
C VAL A 217 16.34 3.13 8.65
N GLU A 218 16.55 4.43 8.42
CA GLU A 218 15.52 5.48 8.59
C GLU A 218 14.30 5.28 7.68
N HIS A 219 14.43 4.56 6.58
CA HIS A 219 13.34 4.32 5.64
C HIS A 219 12.66 2.97 5.82
N ARG A 220 13.28 2.01 6.54
CA ARG A 220 12.73 0.65 6.70
C ARG A 220 11.34 0.65 7.33
N LYS A 221 11.11 1.51 8.33
CA LYS A 221 9.79 1.65 8.95
C LYS A 221 8.70 2.01 7.94
N ARG A 222 9.02 2.82 6.93
CA ARG A 222 8.06 3.19 5.87
C ARG A 222 7.66 2.00 5.01
N LEU A 223 8.56 1.04 4.82
CA LEU A 223 8.30 -0.17 4.04
C LEU A 223 7.66 -1.28 4.85
N THR A 224 7.90 -1.34 6.16
CA THR A 224 7.55 -2.51 6.98
C THR A 224 6.55 -2.21 8.10
N GLY A 225 6.29 -0.93 8.40
CA GLY A 225 5.47 -0.54 9.53
C GLY A 225 6.07 -0.89 10.91
N ILE A 226 7.30 -1.42 10.95
CA ILE A 226 7.99 -1.83 12.19
C ILE A 226 9.07 -0.81 12.50
N SER A 227 9.02 -0.24 13.72
CA SER A 227 10.13 0.56 14.27
C SER A 227 11.25 -0.36 14.73
N GLN A 228 12.46 -0.06 14.31
CA GLN A 228 13.67 -0.64 14.92
C GLN A 228 14.10 0.31 16.05
N ASP A 229 13.33 0.35 17.13
CA ASP A 229 13.79 1.01 18.34
C ASP A 229 14.83 0.09 19.00
N LYS A 230 16.07 0.56 19.01
CA LYS A 230 17.10 0.08 19.92
C LYS A 230 17.07 0.91 21.18
#